data_2e0990ec57bbed0581a4b1df4b6fedaf
#
_entry.id   2e0990ec57bbed0581a4b1df4b6fedaf
#
_cell.length_a   1.000
_cell.length_b   1.000
_cell.length_c   1.000
_cell.angle_alpha   90.00
_cell.angle_beta   90.00
_cell.angle_gamma   90.00
#
_symmetry.space_group_name_H-M   'P 1'
#
loop_
_entity.id
_entity.type
_entity.pdbx_description
1 polymer ?
#
loop_
_entity_poly.entity_id
_entity_poly.type
_entity_poly.pdbx_seq_one_letter_code
_entity_poly.pdbx_strand_id
1 'polypeptide(L)'
;MKMNNIKAMVALGVLALASTSCENGDWDFPDFDYSTTYFAYQGEQNPIRTITLGEDPEYDTKLDNNHQCQIIATMGGVYDNKNDVIIQIAVDNSLCDGMKFKGTDQPVVAMPSNYYKLAANQIVIPKGKVIGGVTVQLTDDFFNDPKATELNYVIPVKMVSAVGVDSILSGKPKEGIENPSITNLGDWDVAPKNYVLYAVKYISKYQSNYLRRGVDNYADGRTVVRHAGFVEKDEVVLNQFKTLGINSVQWDRPAKDNAGNNIDCLLKLDFDGNGTCTVSSNVEGVTATGRGQYADKGDKNSWGGKDRDVLYLDYTVEYSGIKCATKDTLVVRDRGVKSDWFAFEK
;
A
#
# COMPACT_ATOMS: atom_id res chain seq x y z
N MET A 1 -71.17 -10.26 16.99
CA MET A 1 -70.30 -11.38 16.57
C MET A 1 -69.84 -11.33 15.09
N LYS A 2 -70.02 -10.23 14.34
CA LYS A 2 -69.62 -10.11 12.90
C LYS A 2 -68.35 -9.28 12.65
N MET A 3 -67.88 -8.50 13.61
CA MET A 3 -66.73 -7.60 13.42
C MET A 3 -65.37 -8.22 13.69
N ASN A 4 -65.34 -9.30 14.50
CA ASN A 4 -64.09 -10.01 14.81
C ASN A 4 -63.62 -10.92 13.67
N ASN A 5 -64.54 -11.45 12.87
CA ASN A 5 -64.20 -12.33 11.74
C ASN A 5 -63.62 -11.59 10.55
N ILE A 6 -63.93 -10.30 10.36
CA ILE A 6 -63.39 -9.48 9.30
C ILE A 6 -61.95 -9.08 9.63
N LYS A 7 -61.64 -8.77 10.91
CA LYS A 7 -60.26 -8.49 11.35
C LYS A 7 -59.33 -9.71 11.26
N ALA A 8 -59.87 -10.90 11.55
CA ALA A 8 -59.13 -12.15 11.38
C ALA A 8 -58.87 -12.52 9.92
N MET A 9 -59.81 -12.28 9.02
CA MET A 9 -59.62 -12.46 7.56
C MET A 9 -58.64 -11.46 6.95
N VAL A 10 -58.65 -10.21 7.39
CA VAL A 10 -57.67 -9.20 6.90
C VAL A 10 -56.27 -9.54 7.45
N ALA A 11 -56.13 -9.98 8.69
CA ALA A 11 -54.84 -10.40 9.24
C ALA A 11 -54.28 -11.66 8.55
N LEU A 12 -55.14 -12.62 8.17
CA LEU A 12 -54.73 -13.81 7.40
C LEU A 12 -54.32 -13.45 5.97
N GLY A 13 -55.02 -12.47 5.34
CA GLY A 13 -54.68 -12.00 3.99
C GLY A 13 -53.35 -11.24 3.95
N VAL A 14 -53.01 -10.48 4.99
CA VAL A 14 -51.72 -9.77 5.09
C VAL A 14 -50.53 -10.72 5.37
N LEU A 15 -50.79 -11.81 6.16
CA LEU A 15 -49.79 -12.86 6.39
C LEU A 15 -49.50 -13.68 5.12
N ALA A 16 -50.50 -13.91 4.27
CA ALA A 16 -50.35 -14.66 3.03
C ALA A 16 -49.60 -13.85 1.94
N LEU A 17 -49.62 -12.50 1.99
CA LEU A 17 -48.89 -11.65 1.11
C LEU A 17 -47.40 -11.43 1.54
N ALA A 18 -47.08 -11.73 2.78
CA ALA A 18 -45.69 -11.65 3.28
C ALA A 18 -44.84 -12.91 2.98
N SER A 19 -45.46 -13.98 2.45
CA SER A 19 -44.76 -15.23 2.11
C SER A 19 -44.40 -15.34 0.62
N THR A 20 -44.64 -14.32 -0.21
CA THR A 20 -43.93 -14.20 -1.50
C THR A 20 -42.59 -13.58 -1.25
N SER A 21 -41.73 -14.24 -0.47
CA SER A 21 -40.29 -14.12 -0.60
C SER A 21 -40.01 -14.41 -2.05
N CYS A 22 -39.41 -13.46 -2.77
CA CYS A 22 -38.77 -13.75 -4.02
C CYS A 22 -37.84 -14.93 -3.77
N GLU A 23 -38.23 -16.13 -4.19
CA GLU A 23 -37.24 -17.15 -4.48
C GLU A 23 -36.34 -16.51 -5.55
N ASN A 24 -35.20 -15.95 -5.12
CA ASN A 24 -34.06 -15.88 -6.02
C ASN A 24 -33.81 -17.32 -6.42
N GLY A 25 -34.37 -17.73 -7.53
CA GLY A 25 -33.99 -18.98 -8.14
C GLY A 25 -32.48 -19.00 -8.20
N ASP A 26 -31.88 -20.10 -7.78
CA ASP A 26 -30.45 -20.34 -8.02
C ASP A 26 -30.23 -20.17 -9.52
N TRP A 27 -29.72 -18.99 -9.90
CA TRP A 27 -29.27 -18.75 -11.25
C TRP A 27 -27.97 -19.51 -11.41
N ASP A 28 -28.09 -20.77 -11.83
CA ASP A 28 -26.95 -21.60 -12.20
C ASP A 28 -26.44 -21.09 -13.56
N PHE A 29 -25.42 -20.24 -13.52
CA PHE A 29 -24.70 -19.82 -14.72
C PHE A 29 -23.64 -20.89 -14.99
N PRO A 30 -23.74 -21.63 -16.12
CA PRO A 30 -22.75 -22.63 -16.44
C PRO A 30 -21.38 -21.97 -16.63
N ASP A 31 -20.32 -22.70 -16.27
CA ASP A 31 -18.95 -22.32 -16.62
C ASP A 31 -18.80 -22.22 -18.15
N PHE A 32 -17.87 -21.38 -18.60
CA PHE A 32 -17.49 -21.39 -20.01
C PHE A 32 -16.69 -22.65 -20.33
N ASP A 33 -16.80 -23.12 -21.58
CA ASP A 33 -16.05 -24.28 -22.06
C ASP A 33 -14.55 -24.00 -22.31
N TYR A 34 -14.11 -22.77 -22.03
CA TYR A 34 -12.77 -22.29 -22.30
C TYR A 34 -12.20 -21.48 -21.13
N SER A 35 -11.14 -22.00 -20.53
CA SER A 35 -10.48 -21.40 -19.39
C SER A 35 -9.20 -20.66 -19.77
N THR A 36 -8.91 -19.58 -19.08
CA THR A 36 -7.72 -18.76 -19.33
C THR A 36 -6.99 -18.42 -18.05
N THR A 37 -5.67 -18.16 -18.15
CA THR A 37 -4.89 -17.62 -17.03
C THR A 37 -4.16 -16.34 -17.42
N TYR A 38 -3.93 -15.48 -16.43
CA TYR A 38 -3.32 -14.16 -16.60
C TYR A 38 -2.87 -13.58 -15.25
N PHE A 39 -2.04 -12.52 -15.27
CA PHE A 39 -1.73 -11.81 -14.03
C PHE A 39 -2.94 -11.04 -13.52
N ALA A 40 -3.14 -11.04 -12.21
CA ALA A 40 -4.31 -10.45 -11.56
C ALA A 40 -4.45 -8.94 -11.79
N TYR A 41 -3.35 -8.25 -12.13
CA TYR A 41 -3.29 -6.81 -12.36
C TYR A 41 -2.95 -6.54 -13.82
N GLN A 42 -3.69 -5.64 -14.48
CA GLN A 42 -3.69 -5.56 -15.91
C GLN A 42 -4.06 -4.21 -16.49
N GLY A 43 -3.76 -4.05 -17.78
CA GLY A 43 -4.08 -2.89 -18.58
C GLY A 43 -3.02 -1.80 -18.44
N GLU A 44 -3.46 -0.55 -18.48
CA GLU A 44 -2.56 0.60 -18.37
C GLU A 44 -2.05 0.81 -16.93
N GLN A 45 -2.60 0.09 -15.94
CA GLN A 45 -2.27 0.25 -14.53
C GLN A 45 -1.60 -1.00 -13.99
N ASN A 46 -0.38 -0.83 -13.50
CA ASN A 46 0.41 -1.86 -12.84
C ASN A 46 0.42 -1.64 -11.33
N PRO A 47 0.49 -2.71 -10.53
CA PRO A 47 0.41 -2.57 -9.08
C PRO A 47 1.69 -1.98 -8.50
N ILE A 48 1.53 -1.12 -7.49
CA ILE A 48 2.61 -0.68 -6.60
C ILE A 48 2.41 -1.40 -5.27
N ARG A 49 3.31 -2.32 -4.95
CA ARG A 49 3.33 -2.97 -3.65
C ARG A 49 4.17 -2.14 -2.67
N THR A 50 3.54 -1.58 -1.66
CA THR A 50 4.22 -0.95 -0.55
C THR A 50 4.42 -1.96 0.57
N ILE A 51 5.66 -2.30 0.86
CA ILE A 51 6.04 -3.12 2.03
C ILE A 51 5.94 -2.23 3.27
N THR A 52 5.04 -2.56 4.17
CA THR A 52 4.76 -1.78 5.38
C THR A 52 5.45 -2.41 6.58
N LEU A 53 6.65 -1.92 6.92
CA LEU A 53 7.38 -2.43 8.08
C LEU A 53 6.72 -1.97 9.38
N GLY A 54 6.70 -2.84 10.38
CA GLY A 54 5.97 -2.62 11.65
C GLY A 54 4.51 -3.08 11.57
N GLU A 55 3.78 -2.86 12.65
CA GLU A 55 2.35 -3.20 12.70
C GLU A 55 1.50 -2.12 12.00
N ASP A 56 0.44 -2.56 11.31
CA ASP A 56 -0.62 -1.69 10.83
C ASP A 56 -1.88 -2.00 11.64
N PRO A 57 -2.54 -0.98 12.22
CA PRO A 57 -3.78 -1.19 12.98
C PRO A 57 -4.96 -1.73 12.16
N GLU A 58 -4.92 -1.60 10.83
CA GLU A 58 -6.01 -1.91 9.91
C GLU A 58 -5.74 -3.15 9.04
N TYR A 59 -4.46 -3.48 8.78
CA TYR A 59 -4.04 -4.52 7.84
C TYR A 59 -3.05 -5.51 8.45
N ASP A 60 -3.05 -6.75 7.95
CA ASP A 60 -2.05 -7.76 8.31
C ASP A 60 -0.72 -7.48 7.57
N THR A 61 0.29 -7.09 8.34
CA THR A 61 1.66 -6.81 7.85
C THR A 61 2.64 -7.95 8.07
N LYS A 62 2.15 -9.17 8.34
CA LYS A 62 3.01 -10.32 8.65
C LYS A 62 3.99 -10.64 7.51
N LEU A 63 3.52 -10.64 6.26
CA LEU A 63 4.39 -10.86 5.10
C LEU A 63 5.42 -9.73 4.97
N ASP A 64 5.00 -8.48 5.14
CA ASP A 64 5.84 -7.30 5.03
C ASP A 64 6.98 -7.33 6.06
N ASN A 65 6.67 -7.69 7.32
CA ASN A 65 7.65 -7.83 8.39
C ASN A 65 8.59 -9.05 8.19
N ASN A 66 8.20 -10.02 7.36
CA ASN A 66 9.06 -11.09 6.89
C ASN A 66 9.85 -10.69 5.62
N HIS A 67 9.75 -9.42 5.20
CA HIS A 67 10.34 -8.91 3.96
C HIS A 67 9.82 -9.66 2.71
N GLN A 68 8.54 -9.98 2.68
CA GLN A 68 7.91 -10.78 1.63
C GLN A 68 6.73 -10.06 0.98
N CYS A 69 6.53 -10.36 -0.29
CA CYS A 69 5.29 -10.04 -1.02
C CYS A 69 4.96 -11.18 -2.00
N GLN A 70 3.86 -11.05 -2.74
CA GLN A 70 3.42 -12.06 -3.69
C GLN A 70 3.05 -11.45 -5.04
N ILE A 71 3.51 -12.08 -6.11
CA ILE A 71 3.03 -11.81 -7.47
C ILE A 71 1.91 -12.81 -7.75
N ILE A 72 0.74 -12.29 -8.07
CA ILE A 72 -0.51 -13.07 -8.15
C ILE A 72 -0.92 -13.27 -9.59
N ALA A 73 -1.25 -14.52 -9.94
CA ALA A 73 -1.96 -14.88 -11.15
C ALA A 73 -3.39 -15.32 -10.81
N THR A 74 -4.27 -15.19 -11.78
CA THR A 74 -5.66 -15.60 -11.68
C THR A 74 -6.08 -16.35 -12.94
N MET A 75 -7.27 -16.91 -12.91
CA MET A 75 -7.87 -17.56 -14.06
C MET A 75 -9.29 -17.04 -14.29
N GLY A 76 -9.78 -17.21 -15.50
CA GLY A 76 -11.14 -16.87 -15.92
C GLY A 76 -11.74 -17.96 -16.77
N GLY A 77 -13.06 -17.85 -17.01
CA GLY A 77 -13.84 -18.83 -17.75
C GLY A 77 -14.39 -19.98 -16.89
N VAL A 78 -14.08 -19.99 -15.58
CA VAL A 78 -14.57 -21.02 -14.64
C VAL A 78 -14.92 -20.37 -13.28
N TYR A 79 -15.86 -20.96 -12.56
CA TYR A 79 -16.15 -20.56 -11.18
C TYR A 79 -15.13 -21.15 -10.20
N ASP A 80 -14.73 -22.40 -10.44
CA ASP A 80 -13.60 -23.03 -9.76
C ASP A 80 -12.86 -23.95 -10.74
N ASN A 81 -11.57 -24.16 -10.53
CA ASN A 81 -10.81 -25.09 -11.35
C ASN A 81 -10.97 -26.54 -10.86
N LYS A 82 -10.89 -27.50 -11.79
CA LYS A 82 -11.01 -28.92 -11.46
C LYS A 82 -9.66 -29.59 -11.16
N ASN A 83 -8.55 -28.95 -11.52
CA ASN A 83 -7.18 -29.44 -11.37
C ASN A 83 -6.28 -28.26 -10.93
N ASP A 84 -5.07 -28.57 -10.45
CA ASP A 84 -4.06 -27.53 -10.26
C ASP A 84 -3.67 -26.92 -11.61
N VAL A 85 -3.61 -25.58 -11.66
CA VAL A 85 -3.07 -24.85 -12.83
C VAL A 85 -1.64 -24.46 -12.51
N ILE A 86 -0.69 -24.92 -13.33
CA ILE A 86 0.74 -24.67 -13.18
C ILE A 86 1.19 -23.71 -14.27
N ILE A 87 1.63 -22.52 -13.89
CA ILE A 87 2.05 -21.44 -14.78
C ILE A 87 3.55 -21.26 -14.64
N GLN A 88 4.32 -21.55 -15.69
CA GLN A 88 5.75 -21.25 -15.73
C GLN A 88 5.95 -19.77 -15.98
N ILE A 89 6.80 -19.14 -15.17
CA ILE A 89 7.10 -17.72 -15.24
C ILE A 89 8.60 -17.48 -15.41
N ALA A 90 8.95 -16.34 -16.00
CA ALA A 90 10.33 -15.86 -16.12
C ALA A 90 10.39 -14.36 -15.84
N VAL A 91 11.50 -13.93 -15.24
CA VAL A 91 11.85 -12.50 -15.17
C VAL A 91 12.41 -12.10 -16.54
N ASP A 92 11.85 -11.03 -17.11
CA ASP A 92 12.24 -10.51 -18.42
C ASP A 92 12.51 -9.00 -18.32
N ASN A 93 13.74 -8.64 -18.09
CA ASN A 93 14.15 -7.24 -17.89
C ASN A 93 13.94 -6.37 -19.15
N SER A 94 13.87 -6.99 -20.34
CA SER A 94 13.62 -6.26 -21.58
C SER A 94 12.24 -5.59 -21.64
N LEU A 95 11.31 -6.02 -20.77
CA LEU A 95 10.01 -5.36 -20.62
C LEU A 95 10.12 -3.93 -20.09
N CYS A 96 11.26 -3.55 -19.52
CA CYS A 96 11.52 -2.19 -19.02
C CYS A 96 12.21 -1.30 -20.05
N ASP A 97 12.68 -1.84 -21.18
CA ASP A 97 13.52 -1.11 -22.14
C ASP A 97 12.78 0.05 -22.78
N GLY A 98 13.33 1.26 -22.57
CA GLY A 98 12.78 2.51 -23.09
C GLY A 98 11.48 2.96 -22.45
N MET A 99 11.07 2.33 -21.33
CA MET A 99 9.84 2.67 -20.62
C MET A 99 10.10 3.77 -19.59
N LYS A 100 9.14 4.68 -19.44
CA LYS A 100 9.09 5.70 -18.40
C LYS A 100 7.79 5.58 -17.60
N PHE A 101 7.81 6.01 -16.35
CA PHE A 101 6.57 6.19 -15.60
C PHE A 101 5.76 7.32 -16.25
N LYS A 102 4.51 7.05 -16.59
CA LYS A 102 3.64 7.96 -17.35
C LYS A 102 3.56 9.34 -16.70
N GLY A 103 3.77 10.37 -17.51
CA GLY A 103 3.75 11.77 -17.05
C GLY A 103 5.01 12.22 -16.30
N THR A 104 6.09 11.43 -16.35
CA THR A 104 7.39 11.77 -15.75
C THR A 104 8.52 11.50 -16.73
N ASP A 105 9.72 12.01 -16.43
CA ASP A 105 10.95 11.65 -17.15
C ASP A 105 11.68 10.47 -16.50
N GLN A 106 11.13 9.91 -15.40
CA GLN A 106 11.76 8.84 -14.65
C GLN A 106 11.64 7.50 -15.39
N PRO A 107 12.75 6.81 -15.70
CA PRO A 107 12.69 5.50 -16.34
C PRO A 107 12.12 4.43 -15.42
N VAL A 108 11.42 3.45 -16.01
CA VAL A 108 11.05 2.21 -15.32
C VAL A 108 12.29 1.32 -15.23
N VAL A 109 12.76 1.05 -14.03
CA VAL A 109 13.99 0.30 -13.79
C VAL A 109 13.67 -1.12 -13.33
N ALA A 110 14.18 -2.12 -14.04
CA ALA A 110 14.12 -3.51 -13.57
C ALA A 110 14.86 -3.63 -12.23
N MET A 111 14.23 -4.25 -11.23
CA MET A 111 14.82 -4.44 -9.91
C MET A 111 16.10 -5.27 -10.01
N PRO A 112 17.24 -4.86 -9.41
CA PRO A 112 18.46 -5.64 -9.38
C PRO A 112 18.23 -7.04 -8.84
N SER A 113 18.85 -8.05 -9.44
CA SER A 113 18.64 -9.46 -9.09
C SER A 113 19.10 -9.84 -7.68
N ASN A 114 19.98 -9.04 -7.07
CA ASN A 114 20.40 -9.21 -5.68
C ASN A 114 19.42 -8.60 -4.66
N TYR A 115 18.41 -7.84 -5.10
CA TYR A 115 17.42 -7.22 -4.22
C TYR A 115 16.24 -8.14 -3.87
N TYR A 116 16.05 -9.23 -4.61
CA TYR A 116 14.96 -10.16 -4.37
C TYR A 116 15.26 -11.60 -4.80
N LYS A 117 14.44 -12.51 -4.34
CA LYS A 117 14.44 -13.92 -4.76
C LYS A 117 13.00 -14.40 -4.91
N LEU A 118 12.66 -14.95 -6.07
CA LEU A 118 11.41 -15.68 -6.26
C LEU A 118 11.51 -17.06 -5.59
N ALA A 119 10.47 -17.47 -4.87
CA ALA A 119 10.42 -18.77 -4.22
C ALA A 119 10.39 -19.93 -5.22
N ALA A 120 9.89 -19.68 -6.43
CA ALA A 120 9.84 -20.63 -7.53
C ALA A 120 9.81 -19.89 -8.88
N ASN A 121 10.10 -20.61 -9.96
CA ASN A 121 9.91 -20.16 -11.34
C ASN A 121 8.51 -20.51 -11.89
N GLN A 122 7.56 -20.78 -11.00
CA GLN A 122 6.19 -21.12 -11.35
C GLN A 122 5.19 -20.56 -10.34
N ILE A 123 3.97 -20.30 -10.80
CA ILE A 123 2.82 -20.03 -9.97
C ILE A 123 1.88 -21.23 -10.06
N VAL A 124 1.37 -21.68 -8.92
CA VAL A 124 0.34 -22.73 -8.87
C VAL A 124 -0.97 -22.11 -8.39
N ILE A 125 -2.04 -22.29 -9.19
CA ILE A 125 -3.40 -22.03 -8.76
C ILE A 125 -3.98 -23.37 -8.31
N PRO A 126 -4.18 -23.61 -7.02
CA PRO A 126 -4.62 -24.91 -6.53
C PRO A 126 -6.03 -25.26 -7.01
N LYS A 127 -6.32 -26.54 -7.14
CA LYS A 127 -7.68 -27.04 -7.40
C LYS A 127 -8.71 -26.39 -6.47
N GLY A 128 -9.83 -25.97 -7.01
CA GLY A 128 -10.91 -25.28 -6.28
C GLY A 128 -10.60 -23.83 -5.95
N LYS A 129 -9.51 -23.26 -6.49
CA LYS A 129 -9.16 -21.86 -6.37
C LYS A 129 -9.05 -21.21 -7.74
N VAL A 130 -9.26 -19.90 -7.81
CA VAL A 130 -9.09 -19.11 -9.04
C VAL A 130 -7.89 -18.16 -8.96
N ILE A 131 -7.16 -18.19 -7.85
CA ILE A 131 -6.01 -17.33 -7.59
C ILE A 131 -4.86 -18.19 -7.05
N GLY A 132 -3.64 -17.90 -7.53
CA GLY A 132 -2.39 -18.44 -7.02
C GLY A 132 -1.29 -17.38 -7.07
N GLY A 133 -0.20 -17.60 -6.34
CA GLY A 133 0.88 -16.64 -6.30
C GLY A 133 2.25 -17.26 -6.09
N VAL A 134 3.30 -16.50 -6.45
CA VAL A 134 4.68 -16.80 -6.10
C VAL A 134 5.19 -15.79 -5.07
N THR A 135 5.80 -16.28 -4.01
CA THR A 135 6.39 -15.41 -2.99
C THR A 135 7.68 -14.80 -3.51
N VAL A 136 7.82 -13.51 -3.28
CA VAL A 136 9.03 -12.71 -3.50
C VAL A 136 9.64 -12.45 -2.13
N GLN A 137 10.85 -12.92 -1.87
CA GLN A 137 11.66 -12.58 -0.70
C GLN A 137 12.55 -11.39 -1.07
N LEU A 138 12.38 -10.27 -0.37
CA LEU A 138 13.24 -9.08 -0.50
C LEU A 138 14.46 -9.24 0.39
N THR A 139 15.59 -8.68 -0.04
CA THR A 139 16.87 -8.77 0.65
C THR A 139 17.21 -7.47 1.39
N ASP A 140 18.22 -7.52 2.25
CA ASP A 140 18.74 -6.34 2.93
C ASP A 140 19.29 -5.29 1.93
N ASP A 141 19.82 -5.71 0.78
CA ASP A 141 20.28 -4.80 -0.26
C ASP A 141 19.14 -3.89 -0.78
N PHE A 142 17.92 -4.44 -0.92
CA PHE A 142 16.74 -3.67 -1.27
C PHE A 142 16.40 -2.61 -0.20
N PHE A 143 16.40 -2.99 1.07
CA PHE A 143 16.04 -2.09 2.17
C PHE A 143 17.13 -1.06 2.48
N ASN A 144 18.36 -1.31 2.07
CA ASN A 144 19.49 -0.39 2.22
C ASN A 144 19.58 0.65 1.07
N ASP A 145 18.84 0.45 -0.03
CA ASP A 145 18.79 1.43 -1.13
C ASP A 145 17.74 2.51 -0.87
N PRO A 146 18.12 3.79 -0.73
CA PRO A 146 17.17 4.90 -0.59
C PRO A 146 16.13 4.98 -1.72
N LYS A 147 16.46 4.55 -2.95
CA LYS A 147 15.54 4.54 -4.08
C LYS A 147 14.38 3.56 -3.91
N ALA A 148 14.53 2.56 -3.05
CA ALA A 148 13.48 1.59 -2.75
C ALA A 148 12.34 2.16 -1.87
N THR A 149 12.50 3.37 -1.33
CA THR A 149 11.45 4.07 -0.57
C THR A 149 10.41 4.74 -1.47
N GLU A 150 10.68 4.84 -2.76
CA GLU A 150 9.84 5.48 -3.77
C GLU A 150 9.54 4.52 -4.93
N LEU A 151 8.62 4.93 -5.81
CA LEU A 151 8.38 4.22 -7.06
C LEU A 151 9.60 4.35 -7.97
N ASN A 152 10.39 3.28 -8.08
CA ASN A 152 11.60 3.25 -8.88
C ASN A 152 11.83 1.88 -9.52
N TYR A 153 11.70 0.81 -8.76
CA TYR A 153 11.99 -0.55 -9.19
C TYR A 153 10.73 -1.36 -9.49
N VAL A 154 10.77 -2.14 -10.56
CA VAL A 154 9.75 -3.14 -10.90
C VAL A 154 10.39 -4.52 -11.05
N ILE A 155 9.66 -5.56 -10.72
CA ILE A 155 9.99 -6.95 -11.05
C ILE A 155 9.19 -7.29 -12.32
N PRO A 156 9.84 -7.33 -13.50
CA PRO A 156 9.16 -7.60 -14.76
C PRO A 156 9.01 -9.12 -14.96
N VAL A 157 7.79 -9.62 -14.80
CA VAL A 157 7.52 -11.07 -14.90
C VAL A 157 6.61 -11.38 -16.08
N LYS A 158 6.94 -12.43 -16.82
CA LYS A 158 6.19 -12.93 -17.97
C LYS A 158 5.78 -14.38 -17.75
N MET A 159 4.56 -14.74 -18.14
CA MET A 159 4.12 -16.13 -18.27
C MET A 159 4.72 -16.75 -19.52
N VAL A 160 5.31 -17.93 -19.38
CA VAL A 160 5.97 -18.66 -20.47
C VAL A 160 5.08 -19.78 -21.00
N SER A 161 4.49 -20.55 -20.09
CA SER A 161 3.56 -21.64 -20.42
C SER A 161 2.62 -21.90 -19.24
N ALA A 162 1.50 -22.55 -19.51
CA ALA A 162 0.56 -22.98 -18.48
C ALA A 162 0.04 -24.38 -18.79
N VAL A 163 -0.24 -25.16 -17.74
CA VAL A 163 -0.84 -26.50 -17.79
C VAL A 163 -2.04 -26.51 -16.87
N GLY A 164 -3.10 -27.23 -17.25
CA GLY A 164 -4.36 -27.28 -16.48
C GLY A 164 -5.35 -26.18 -16.81
N VAL A 165 -5.08 -25.43 -17.88
CA VAL A 165 -5.90 -24.34 -18.43
C VAL A 165 -5.74 -24.32 -19.95
N ASP A 166 -6.76 -23.84 -20.69
CA ASP A 166 -6.76 -23.90 -22.16
C ASP A 166 -5.77 -22.89 -22.77
N SER A 167 -5.63 -21.70 -22.20
CA SER A 167 -4.66 -20.71 -22.70
C SER A 167 -4.20 -19.69 -21.68
N ILE A 168 -3.13 -18.98 -22.05
CA ILE A 168 -2.68 -17.73 -21.42
C ILE A 168 -3.23 -16.57 -22.24
N LEU A 169 -3.74 -15.51 -21.59
CA LEU A 169 -4.20 -14.30 -22.28
C LEU A 169 -3.02 -13.51 -22.83
N SER A 170 -2.55 -13.92 -24.02
CA SER A 170 -1.38 -13.32 -24.69
C SER A 170 -1.72 -12.13 -25.58
N GLY A 171 -2.99 -11.72 -25.62
CA GLY A 171 -3.46 -10.61 -26.44
C GLY A 171 -3.76 -10.98 -27.90
N LYS A 172 -4.24 -9.98 -28.66
CA LYS A 172 -4.48 -10.07 -30.11
C LYS A 172 -3.82 -8.86 -30.76
N PRO A 173 -2.76 -9.05 -31.57
CA PRO A 173 -2.13 -7.95 -32.32
C PRO A 173 -3.10 -7.31 -33.31
N LYS A 174 -2.87 -6.04 -33.63
CA LYS A 174 -3.53 -5.37 -34.75
C LYS A 174 -3.10 -5.98 -36.07
N GLU A 175 -4.00 -5.95 -37.03
CA GLU A 175 -3.73 -6.41 -38.39
C GLU A 175 -2.54 -5.64 -38.97
N GLY A 176 -1.61 -6.39 -39.61
CA GLY A 176 -0.40 -5.83 -40.21
C GLY A 176 0.78 -5.58 -39.26
N ILE A 177 0.65 -5.85 -37.96
CA ILE A 177 1.77 -5.80 -36.99
C ILE A 177 2.38 -7.19 -36.87
N GLU A 178 3.53 -7.43 -37.52
CA GLU A 178 4.21 -8.73 -37.53
C GLU A 178 4.93 -9.04 -36.19
N ASN A 179 5.52 -8.02 -35.55
CA ASN A 179 6.29 -8.18 -34.31
C ASN A 179 5.78 -7.18 -33.24
N PRO A 180 4.62 -7.45 -32.64
CA PRO A 180 4.04 -6.54 -31.66
C PRO A 180 4.91 -6.48 -30.40
N SER A 181 5.21 -5.27 -29.93
CA SER A 181 5.85 -5.08 -28.62
C SER A 181 4.83 -5.34 -27.52
N ILE A 182 5.12 -6.28 -26.61
CA ILE A 182 4.21 -6.67 -25.53
C ILE A 182 3.84 -5.48 -24.62
N THR A 183 4.72 -4.49 -24.50
CA THR A 183 4.53 -3.28 -23.68
C THR A 183 4.03 -2.08 -24.48
N ASN A 184 3.94 -2.15 -25.82
CA ASN A 184 3.33 -1.09 -26.64
C ASN A 184 1.86 -1.39 -26.89
N LEU A 185 0.97 -0.85 -26.07
CA LEU A 185 -0.48 -1.07 -26.20
C LEU A 185 -1.04 -0.65 -27.56
N GLY A 186 -0.34 0.25 -28.27
CA GLY A 186 -0.69 0.67 -29.62
C GLY A 186 -0.63 -0.44 -30.68
N ASP A 187 0.12 -1.51 -30.44
CA ASP A 187 0.28 -2.66 -31.36
C ASP A 187 -0.86 -3.68 -31.26
N TRP A 188 -1.77 -3.53 -30.30
CA TRP A 188 -2.73 -4.56 -29.93
C TRP A 188 -4.19 -4.12 -30.13
N ASP A 189 -5.02 -5.00 -30.67
CA ASP A 189 -6.50 -4.92 -30.63
C ASP A 189 -7.01 -5.34 -29.24
N VAL A 190 -6.36 -6.38 -28.68
CA VAL A 190 -6.59 -6.84 -27.31
C VAL A 190 -5.24 -6.88 -26.60
N ALA A 191 -5.07 -6.06 -25.59
CA ALA A 191 -3.81 -5.98 -24.84
C ALA A 191 -3.44 -7.33 -24.20
N PRO A 192 -2.15 -7.73 -24.23
CA PRO A 192 -1.66 -8.94 -23.58
C PRO A 192 -1.76 -8.82 -22.06
N LYS A 193 -2.08 -9.92 -21.40
CA LYS A 193 -2.23 -10.02 -19.95
C LYS A 193 -1.30 -11.06 -19.33
N ASN A 194 -0.33 -11.50 -20.10
CA ASN A 194 0.65 -12.53 -19.75
C ASN A 194 1.96 -11.96 -19.18
N TYR A 195 1.99 -10.66 -18.84
CA TYR A 195 3.12 -10.03 -18.17
C TYR A 195 2.63 -9.06 -17.09
N VAL A 196 3.50 -8.71 -16.16
CA VAL A 196 3.29 -7.70 -15.15
C VAL A 196 4.59 -6.97 -14.85
N LEU A 197 4.53 -5.65 -14.71
CA LEU A 197 5.59 -4.84 -14.12
C LEU A 197 5.22 -4.62 -12.65
N TYR A 198 5.73 -5.48 -11.77
CA TYR A 198 5.35 -5.47 -10.36
C TYR A 198 6.26 -4.52 -9.58
N ALA A 199 5.80 -3.30 -9.35
CA ALA A 199 6.56 -2.30 -8.59
C ALA A 199 6.55 -2.62 -7.10
N VAL A 200 7.71 -2.44 -6.45
CA VAL A 200 7.87 -2.63 -5.01
C VAL A 200 8.60 -1.45 -4.41
N LYS A 201 8.03 -0.89 -3.35
CA LYS A 201 8.66 0.10 -2.47
C LYS A 201 8.39 -0.26 -1.02
N TYR A 202 9.07 0.39 -0.07
CA TYR A 202 8.78 0.15 1.34
C TYR A 202 8.61 1.45 2.12
N ILE A 203 7.93 1.35 3.26
CA ILE A 203 7.89 2.38 4.29
C ILE A 203 8.41 1.83 5.60
N SER A 204 9.22 2.65 6.28
CA SER A 204 9.74 2.37 7.62
C SER A 204 8.61 2.24 8.65
N LYS A 205 8.83 1.51 9.73
CA LYS A 205 7.87 1.41 10.84
C LYS A 205 7.55 2.75 11.49
N TYR A 206 8.39 3.75 11.28
CA TYR A 206 8.25 5.10 11.84
C TYR A 206 7.44 6.05 10.95
N GLN A 207 7.16 5.69 9.69
CA GLN A 207 6.26 6.45 8.82
C GLN A 207 4.82 6.05 9.11
N SER A 208 4.05 6.96 9.68
CA SER A 208 2.63 6.78 10.04
C SER A 208 1.87 8.11 9.96
N ASN A 209 0.57 8.01 9.95
CA ASN A 209 -0.31 9.09 10.35
C ASN A 209 -0.40 9.07 11.87
N TYR A 210 -0.27 10.23 12.50
CA TYR A 210 -0.21 10.32 13.95
C TYR A 210 -1.32 11.22 14.52
N LEU A 211 -1.64 10.97 15.78
CA LEU A 211 -2.37 11.89 16.65
C LEU A 211 -1.33 12.55 17.55
N ARG A 212 -1.22 13.88 17.46
CA ARG A 212 -0.16 14.67 18.09
C ARG A 212 -0.69 15.46 19.27
N ARG A 213 -0.06 15.31 20.42
CA ARG A 213 -0.21 16.18 21.59
C ARG A 213 1.15 16.61 22.08
N GLY A 214 1.23 17.76 22.71
CA GLY A 214 2.51 18.27 23.18
C GLY A 214 2.49 19.71 23.64
N VAL A 215 3.68 20.23 23.91
CA VAL A 215 3.88 21.61 24.38
C VAL A 215 5.01 22.24 23.60
N ASP A 216 4.76 23.44 23.06
CA ASP A 216 5.77 24.32 22.48
C ASP A 216 6.07 25.48 23.45
N ASN A 217 7.33 25.63 23.83
CA ASN A 217 7.82 26.74 24.62
C ASN A 217 8.72 27.61 23.73
N TYR A 218 8.25 28.78 23.39
CA TYR A 218 8.96 29.75 22.56
C TYR A 218 9.91 30.61 23.37
N ALA A 219 11.03 31.01 22.79
CA ALA A 219 12.01 31.87 23.45
C ALA A 219 11.46 33.29 23.82
N ASP A 220 10.39 33.71 23.16
CA ASP A 220 9.69 34.99 23.47
C ASP A 220 8.71 34.87 24.66
N GLY A 221 8.65 33.71 25.33
CA GLY A 221 7.81 33.45 26.49
C GLY A 221 6.41 32.89 26.18
N ARG A 222 6.03 32.75 24.90
CA ARG A 222 4.78 32.09 24.52
C ARG A 222 4.86 30.61 24.82
N THR A 223 3.75 30.05 25.28
CA THR A 223 3.56 28.59 25.41
C THR A 223 2.30 28.17 24.64
N VAL A 224 2.42 27.13 23.82
CA VAL A 224 1.30 26.53 23.11
C VAL A 224 1.15 25.10 23.58
N VAL A 225 0.01 24.77 24.16
CA VAL A 225 -0.33 23.41 24.59
C VAL A 225 -1.28 22.79 23.56
N ARG A 226 -0.90 21.65 23.01
CA ARG A 226 -1.73 20.80 22.17
C ARG A 226 -2.10 19.57 22.98
N HIS A 227 -3.29 19.54 23.50
CA HIS A 227 -3.80 18.39 24.24
C HIS A 227 -5.32 18.48 24.31
N ALA A 228 -5.99 17.50 23.68
CA ALA A 228 -7.42 17.33 23.82
C ALA A 228 -7.75 16.45 25.04
N GLY A 229 -9.00 16.50 25.49
CA GLY A 229 -9.45 15.65 26.61
C GLY A 229 -9.43 14.15 26.28
N PHE A 230 -9.42 13.83 24.98
CA PHE A 230 -9.38 12.45 24.46
C PHE A 230 -8.42 12.41 23.29
N VAL A 231 -7.69 11.29 23.12
CA VAL A 231 -6.69 11.10 22.06
C VAL A 231 -7.30 11.23 20.65
N GLU A 232 -8.55 10.86 20.48
CA GLU A 232 -9.31 10.96 19.22
C GLU A 232 -9.49 12.41 18.73
N LYS A 233 -9.31 13.38 19.60
CA LYS A 233 -9.43 14.82 19.33
C LYS A 233 -8.10 15.55 19.30
N ASP A 234 -7.00 14.83 19.47
CA ASP A 234 -5.66 15.41 19.34
C ASP A 234 -5.41 15.86 17.88
N GLU A 235 -4.40 16.70 17.69
CA GLU A 235 -4.01 17.20 16.37
C GLU A 235 -3.71 16.03 15.42
N VAL A 236 -4.32 16.03 14.24
CA VAL A 236 -4.14 14.97 13.25
C VAL A 236 -3.00 15.32 12.30
N VAL A 237 -1.97 14.47 12.28
CA VAL A 237 -0.79 14.58 11.42
C VAL A 237 -0.92 13.53 10.32
N LEU A 238 -1.32 13.94 9.11
CA LEU A 238 -1.55 13.05 7.97
C LEU A 238 -0.52 13.30 6.87
N ASN A 239 0.10 12.21 6.37
CA ASN A 239 1.01 12.23 5.23
C ASN A 239 2.21 13.20 5.37
N GLN A 240 2.59 13.54 6.62
CA GLN A 240 3.70 14.45 6.91
C GLN A 240 5.01 13.69 7.18
N PHE A 241 4.94 12.37 7.35
CA PHE A 241 6.13 11.52 7.53
C PHE A 241 6.47 10.82 6.24
N LYS A 242 7.75 10.88 5.84
CA LYS A 242 8.30 10.23 4.65
C LYS A 242 9.50 9.37 5.04
N THR A 243 9.52 8.13 4.61
CA THR A 243 10.66 7.22 4.77
C THR A 243 11.86 7.73 3.97
N LEU A 244 13.02 7.84 4.62
CA LEU A 244 14.32 8.11 4.02
C LEU A 244 15.20 6.85 3.98
N GLY A 245 14.89 5.88 4.82
CA GLY A 245 15.59 4.62 4.98
C GLY A 245 14.91 3.78 6.05
N ILE A 246 15.35 2.54 6.25
CA ILE A 246 14.70 1.61 7.19
C ILE A 246 14.59 2.18 8.62
N ASN A 247 15.59 2.94 9.05
CA ASN A 247 15.67 3.57 10.37
C ASN A 247 15.67 5.10 10.31
N SER A 248 15.22 5.69 9.21
CA SER A 248 15.22 7.15 9.05
C SER A 248 13.94 7.63 8.40
N VAL A 249 13.34 8.66 8.99
CA VAL A 249 12.17 9.35 8.41
C VAL A 249 12.36 10.85 8.45
N GLN A 250 11.73 11.52 7.51
CA GLN A 250 11.54 12.97 7.50
C GLN A 250 10.14 13.29 7.98
N TRP A 251 9.99 14.27 8.84
CA TRP A 251 8.73 14.84 9.25
C TRP A 251 8.61 16.27 8.76
N ASP A 252 7.61 16.55 7.95
CA ASP A 252 7.22 17.90 7.57
C ASP A 252 6.41 18.52 8.72
N ARG A 253 7.15 19.14 9.68
CA ARG A 253 6.56 19.72 10.86
C ARG A 253 5.91 21.06 10.52
N PRO A 254 4.60 21.26 10.80
CA PRO A 254 3.98 22.56 10.59
C PRO A 254 4.69 23.66 11.35
N ALA A 255 5.12 24.70 10.63
CA ALA A 255 5.78 25.87 11.18
C ALA A 255 5.34 27.16 10.46
N LYS A 256 5.32 28.27 11.19
CA LYS A 256 4.98 29.60 10.65
C LYS A 256 5.98 30.63 11.10
N ASP A 257 6.30 31.59 10.22
CA ASP A 257 7.10 32.75 10.55
C ASP A 257 6.29 33.77 11.41
N ASN A 258 6.93 34.86 11.79
CA ASN A 258 6.30 35.91 12.58
C ASN A 258 5.19 36.69 11.82
N ALA A 259 5.15 36.57 10.50
CA ALA A 259 4.10 37.13 9.64
C ALA A 259 2.94 36.16 9.41
N GLY A 260 3.06 34.91 9.88
CA GLY A 260 2.05 33.86 9.74
C GLY A 260 2.17 33.03 8.44
N ASN A 261 3.22 33.23 7.65
CA ASN A 261 3.47 32.42 6.46
C ASN A 261 3.99 31.02 6.83
N ASN A 262 3.60 30.01 6.07
CA ASN A 262 4.13 28.66 6.26
C ASN A 262 5.61 28.61 5.90
N ILE A 263 6.36 27.83 6.66
CA ILE A 263 7.80 27.59 6.47
C ILE A 263 8.01 26.08 6.33
N ASP A 264 8.89 25.69 5.43
CA ASP A 264 9.37 24.33 5.31
C ASP A 264 10.25 23.98 6.52
N CYS A 265 9.69 23.24 7.47
CA CYS A 265 10.37 22.81 8.68
C CYS A 265 10.53 21.29 8.68
N LEU A 266 11.41 20.80 7.80
CA LEU A 266 11.64 19.38 7.65
C LEU A 266 12.59 18.87 8.73
N LEU A 267 12.07 18.03 9.61
CA LEU A 267 12.86 17.37 10.66
C LEU A 267 13.25 15.97 10.20
N LYS A 268 14.52 15.62 10.32
CA LYS A 268 15.02 14.27 10.12
C LYS A 268 15.10 13.56 11.47
N LEU A 269 14.52 12.36 11.54
CA LEU A 269 14.56 11.47 12.69
C LEU A 269 15.34 10.21 12.30
N ASP A 270 16.51 10.03 12.92
CA ASP A 270 17.35 8.85 12.72
C ASP A 270 17.28 7.96 13.95
N PHE A 271 16.79 6.74 13.79
CA PHE A 271 16.51 5.77 14.86
C PHE A 271 17.64 4.75 14.98
N ASP A 272 17.88 4.32 16.22
CA ASP A 272 18.70 3.15 16.53
C ASP A 272 17.85 1.86 16.62
N GLY A 273 18.52 0.72 16.84
CA GLY A 273 17.85 -0.57 16.98
C GLY A 273 16.90 -0.70 18.19
N ASN A 274 16.97 0.24 19.16
CA ASN A 274 16.15 0.25 20.38
C ASN A 274 14.99 1.25 20.29
N GLY A 275 14.81 1.89 19.12
CA GLY A 275 13.77 2.90 18.91
C GLY A 275 14.11 4.29 19.45
N THR A 276 15.33 4.51 19.98
CA THR A 276 15.79 5.87 20.30
C THR A 276 16.10 6.61 19.01
N CYS A 277 15.73 7.87 18.91
CA CYS A 277 16.09 8.68 17.74
C CYS A 277 16.77 9.99 18.11
N THR A 278 17.55 10.48 17.14
CA THR A 278 18.05 11.86 17.11
C THR A 278 17.20 12.71 16.18
N VAL A 279 17.00 13.97 16.55
CA VAL A 279 16.26 14.96 15.76
C VAL A 279 17.27 15.95 15.17
N SER A 280 17.21 16.14 13.85
CA SER A 280 18.03 17.12 13.12
C SER A 280 17.23 17.78 12.00
N SER A 281 17.80 18.74 11.29
CA SER A 281 17.26 19.29 10.05
C SER A 281 18.38 19.52 9.04
N ASN A 282 18.08 19.27 7.75
CA ASN A 282 18.98 19.56 6.63
C ASN A 282 18.46 20.72 5.76
N VAL A 283 17.42 21.43 6.23
CA VAL A 283 16.86 22.59 5.51
C VAL A 283 17.69 23.83 5.83
N GLU A 284 18.06 24.59 4.81
CA GLU A 284 18.76 25.86 4.98
C GLU A 284 17.89 26.83 5.80
N GLY A 285 18.50 27.46 6.80
CA GLY A 285 17.79 28.38 7.71
C GLY A 285 16.94 27.70 8.79
N VAL A 286 16.94 26.37 8.87
CA VAL A 286 16.30 25.61 9.94
C VAL A 286 17.35 24.80 10.69
N THR A 287 17.45 24.99 11.99
CA THR A 287 18.25 24.12 12.87
C THR A 287 17.33 23.35 13.81
N ALA A 288 17.61 22.07 13.99
CA ALA A 288 16.88 21.23 14.93
C ALA A 288 17.85 20.32 15.69
N THR A 289 17.63 20.19 16.98
CA THR A 289 18.40 19.29 17.84
C THR A 289 17.48 18.68 18.89
N GLY A 290 17.64 17.40 19.13
CA GLY A 290 16.83 16.72 20.13
C GLY A 290 16.94 15.21 20.04
N ARG A 291 16.06 14.56 20.76
CA ARG A 291 15.98 13.10 20.83
C ARG A 291 14.53 12.66 20.96
N GLY A 292 14.30 11.39 20.68
CA GLY A 292 12.99 10.76 20.88
C GLY A 292 13.11 9.29 21.21
N GLN A 293 11.97 8.69 21.49
CA GLN A 293 11.82 7.26 21.74
C GLN A 293 10.54 6.77 21.08
N TYR A 294 10.67 5.80 20.18
CA TYR A 294 9.54 5.03 19.67
C TYR A 294 9.31 3.85 20.60
N ALA A 295 8.08 3.66 21.02
CA ALA A 295 7.68 2.56 21.89
C ALA A 295 6.52 1.77 21.25
N ASP A 296 6.78 0.50 20.94
CA ASP A 296 5.78 -0.41 20.44
C ASP A 296 4.68 -0.58 21.50
N LYS A 297 3.41 -0.31 21.12
CA LYS A 297 2.23 -0.35 22.02
C LYS A 297 2.41 0.46 23.32
N GLY A 298 3.18 1.55 23.25
CA GLY A 298 3.55 2.36 24.41
C GLY A 298 2.40 3.22 24.95
N ASP A 299 1.46 3.66 24.12
CA ASP A 299 0.26 4.39 24.53
C ASP A 299 -0.89 3.40 24.78
N LYS A 300 -1.22 3.20 26.06
CA LYS A 300 -2.17 2.20 26.52
C LYS A 300 -3.60 2.68 26.46
N ASN A 301 -4.54 1.76 26.11
CA ASN A 301 -5.97 2.07 25.98
C ASN A 301 -6.22 3.38 25.22
N SER A 302 -5.54 3.53 24.08
CA SER A 302 -5.44 4.73 23.27
C SER A 302 -6.48 4.76 22.15
N TRP A 303 -6.11 5.28 20.99
CA TRP A 303 -6.96 5.42 19.82
C TRP A 303 -7.73 4.13 19.48
N GLY A 304 -9.06 4.23 19.42
CA GLY A 304 -9.96 3.09 19.20
C GLY A 304 -9.99 2.08 20.34
N GLY A 305 -9.63 2.47 21.57
CA GLY A 305 -9.62 1.59 22.74
C GLY A 305 -8.56 0.49 22.68
N LYS A 306 -7.50 0.69 21.89
CA LYS A 306 -6.40 -0.27 21.72
C LYS A 306 -5.07 0.33 22.18
N ASP A 307 -4.12 -0.55 22.52
CA ASP A 307 -2.73 -0.14 22.72
C ASP A 307 -2.13 0.26 21.36
N ARG A 308 -1.47 1.42 21.31
CA ARG A 308 -0.90 1.99 20.08
C ARG A 308 0.59 2.23 20.22
N ASP A 309 1.27 2.11 19.10
CA ASP A 309 2.65 2.56 19.00
C ASP A 309 2.70 4.08 19.18
N VAL A 310 3.77 4.56 19.76
CA VAL A 310 3.91 5.97 20.09
C VAL A 310 5.34 6.44 19.91
N LEU A 311 5.50 7.66 19.40
CA LEU A 311 6.77 8.35 19.27
C LEU A 311 6.78 9.55 20.23
N TYR A 312 7.66 9.52 21.22
CA TYR A 312 7.94 10.64 22.12
C TYR A 312 9.12 11.44 21.56
N LEU A 313 8.99 12.76 21.48
CA LEU A 313 10.05 13.66 21.01
C LEU A 313 10.28 14.78 22.04
N ASP A 314 11.55 15.12 22.29
CA ASP A 314 12.00 16.27 23.07
C ASP A 314 13.10 16.96 22.25
N TYR A 315 12.75 18.11 21.66
CA TYR A 315 13.62 18.78 20.70
C TYR A 315 13.47 20.30 20.72
N THR A 316 14.49 20.99 20.25
CA THR A 316 14.47 22.41 19.97
C THR A 316 14.62 22.63 18.48
N VAL A 317 13.80 23.50 17.92
CA VAL A 317 13.88 23.94 16.52
C VAL A 317 14.04 25.46 16.49
N GLU A 318 14.86 25.95 15.55
CA GLU A 318 15.07 27.37 15.31
C GLU A 318 14.96 27.66 13.81
N TYR A 319 14.13 28.63 13.44
CA TYR A 319 13.84 29.06 12.08
C TYR A 319 13.36 30.49 12.05
N SER A 320 13.74 31.29 11.06
CA SER A 320 13.27 32.68 10.87
C SER A 320 13.35 33.54 12.14
N GLY A 321 14.38 33.34 12.99
CA GLY A 321 14.54 34.02 14.27
C GLY A 321 13.60 33.54 15.39
N ILE A 322 12.80 32.50 15.14
CA ILE A 322 11.93 31.85 16.12
C ILE A 322 12.67 30.65 16.68
N LYS A 323 12.77 30.56 18.01
CA LYS A 323 13.30 29.39 18.71
C LYS A 323 12.22 28.79 19.59
N CYS A 324 12.01 27.47 19.42
CA CYS A 324 10.95 26.76 20.10
C CYS A 324 11.48 25.43 20.66
N ALA A 325 11.33 25.22 21.96
CA ALA A 325 11.55 23.94 22.63
C ALA A 325 10.23 23.18 22.70
N THR A 326 10.19 21.99 22.14
CA THR A 326 8.97 21.20 21.96
C THR A 326 9.09 19.83 22.62
N LYS A 327 8.04 19.41 23.31
CA LYS A 327 7.81 18.03 23.72
C LYS A 327 6.55 17.53 23.06
N ASP A 328 6.69 16.52 22.20
CA ASP A 328 5.58 15.91 21.47
C ASP A 328 5.38 14.45 21.86
N THR A 329 4.13 14.04 21.88
CA THR A 329 3.69 12.64 21.89
C THR A 329 2.87 12.42 20.61
N LEU A 330 3.35 11.53 19.74
CA LEU A 330 2.76 11.19 18.46
C LEU A 330 2.28 9.74 18.53
N VAL A 331 0.96 9.55 18.65
CA VAL A 331 0.33 8.23 18.76
C VAL A 331 -0.01 7.74 17.35
N VAL A 332 0.37 6.53 17.00
CA VAL A 332 0.06 5.95 15.68
C VAL A 332 -1.46 5.78 15.54
N ARG A 333 -2.00 6.46 14.55
CA ARG A 333 -3.40 6.37 14.14
C ARG A 333 -3.58 5.24 13.13
N ASP A 334 -2.90 5.33 11.99
CA ASP A 334 -2.87 4.37 10.88
C ASP A 334 -1.57 4.56 10.08
N ARG A 335 -1.31 3.66 9.13
CA ARG A 335 -0.10 3.73 8.31
C ARG A 335 -0.30 4.52 7.01
N GLY A 336 -1.52 4.92 6.69
CA GLY A 336 -1.86 5.70 5.50
C GLY A 336 -1.63 4.96 4.17
N VAL A 337 -1.39 3.66 4.20
CA VAL A 337 -1.12 2.86 2.99
C VAL A 337 -2.44 2.54 2.30
N LYS A 338 -2.47 2.79 0.99
CA LYS A 338 -3.59 2.48 0.11
C LYS A 338 -3.10 1.67 -1.08
N SER A 339 -4.01 0.93 -1.70
CA SER A 339 -3.73 0.34 -3.01
C SER A 339 -3.33 1.45 -3.99
N ASP A 340 -2.21 1.28 -4.65
CA ASP A 340 -1.61 2.28 -5.53
C ASP A 340 -1.20 1.62 -6.86
N TRP A 341 -1.19 2.39 -7.92
CA TRP A 341 -0.99 1.93 -9.28
C TRP A 341 -0.14 2.91 -10.05
N PHE A 342 0.61 2.42 -11.01
CA PHE A 342 1.31 3.26 -11.96
C PHE A 342 0.98 2.86 -13.39
N ALA A 343 1.05 3.81 -14.29
CA ALA A 343 1.08 3.59 -15.72
C ALA A 343 2.47 3.89 -16.25
N PHE A 344 2.77 3.35 -17.44
CA PHE A 344 4.02 3.58 -18.13
C PHE A 344 3.75 4.06 -19.57
N GLU A 345 4.76 4.65 -20.16
CA GLU A 345 4.79 5.05 -21.58
C GLU A 345 6.18 4.81 -22.15
N LYS A 346 6.23 4.67 -23.49
CA LYS A 346 7.49 4.41 -24.21
C LYS A 346 8.03 5.68 -24.82
#